data_cfe02db0f154865b067360283b7b90d9
#
_entry.id   cfe02db0f154865b067360283b7b90d9
#
_cell.length_a   1.000
_cell.length_b   1.000
_cell.length_c   1.000
_cell.angle_alpha   90.00
_cell.angle_beta   90.00
_cell.angle_gamma   90.00
#
_symmetry.space_group_name_H-M   'P 1'
#
loop_
_entity.id
_entity.type
_entity.pdbx_description
1 polymer ?
#
loop_
_entity_poly.entity_id
_entity_poly.type
_entity_poly.pdbx_seq_one_letter_code
_entity_poly.pdbx_strand_id
1 'polypeptide(L)'
;MGLLGLGLARGQGLRVEEVVGGLEVPWALAFLPDGGMLIAERPGRIRLFREGRLSTYAELPVYHRGESGLLGLALHPRFPEAPYVYAYRTVAEGGLRNQVVRLRHLGERGVLDRVVLDGIPARPHGLHSGGRIAFGPDGMLYVTTGEVYERELAQDLASLGGKILRLTPEGEPAPGNPFLGRRGARPEVYSLGHRNPQGLAWHPKTGELFSSEHGPSGEQGYGHDEVNLIVPGGNYGWPRVVGRGNDPRYRDPLYFWPQGFPPGNLAFFRGDLYVAGLRGQALLRLVLEGERG
;
A
#
# COMPACT_ATOMS: atom_id res chain seq x y z
N MET A 1 2.59 -21.39 8.60
CA MET A 1 1.84 -21.38 7.34
C MET A 1 2.84 -21.45 6.20
N GLY A 2 2.83 -22.47 5.36
CA GLY A 2 3.74 -22.65 4.23
C GLY A 2 3.06 -22.27 2.92
N LEU A 3 3.79 -21.66 1.99
CA LEU A 3 3.35 -21.45 0.61
C LEU A 3 3.79 -22.65 -0.23
N LEU A 4 2.87 -23.35 -0.86
CA LEU A 4 3.17 -24.34 -1.88
C LEU A 4 3.00 -23.74 -3.28
N GLY A 5 4.08 -23.85 -4.06
CA GLY A 5 4.10 -23.99 -5.50
C GLY A 5 3.48 -22.89 -6.35
N LEU A 6 4.33 -22.13 -7.05
CA LEU A 6 3.98 -21.39 -8.26
C LEU A 6 3.56 -22.38 -9.37
N GLY A 7 2.28 -22.65 -9.44
CA GLY A 7 1.68 -23.15 -10.67
C GLY A 7 1.45 -21.97 -11.60
N LEU A 8 2.24 -21.80 -12.66
CA LEU A 8 1.85 -20.99 -13.82
C LEU A 8 0.67 -21.70 -14.50
N ALA A 9 -0.52 -21.56 -13.92
CA ALA A 9 -1.75 -21.90 -14.61
C ALA A 9 -1.97 -20.82 -15.67
N ARG A 10 -1.65 -21.10 -16.92
CA ARG A 10 -2.25 -20.37 -18.06
C ARG A 10 -3.74 -20.47 -17.86
N GLY A 11 -4.38 -19.30 -17.65
CA GLY A 11 -5.74 -19.19 -17.16
C GLY A 11 -6.77 -19.91 -18.00
N GLN A 12 -7.05 -21.16 -17.66
CA GLN A 12 -8.29 -21.81 -18.06
C GLN A 12 -9.39 -21.22 -17.17
N GLY A 13 -10.26 -20.41 -17.74
CA GLY A 13 -11.48 -19.90 -17.11
C GLY A 13 -11.47 -18.44 -16.64
N LEU A 14 -10.42 -17.65 -16.88
CA LEU A 14 -10.45 -16.22 -16.65
C LEU A 14 -10.73 -15.46 -17.95
N ARG A 15 -11.78 -14.63 -17.92
CA ARG A 15 -12.06 -13.65 -18.98
C ARG A 15 -11.59 -12.27 -18.52
N VAL A 16 -10.82 -11.60 -19.36
CA VAL A 16 -10.41 -10.22 -19.15
C VAL A 16 -11.35 -9.29 -19.91
N GLU A 17 -11.91 -8.32 -19.22
CA GLU A 17 -12.81 -7.32 -19.80
C GLU A 17 -12.26 -5.92 -19.47
N GLU A 18 -12.25 -5.03 -20.47
CA GLU A 18 -11.99 -3.62 -20.24
C GLU A 18 -13.24 -2.98 -19.64
N VAL A 19 -13.12 -2.42 -18.43
CA VAL A 19 -14.21 -1.76 -17.71
C VAL A 19 -14.23 -0.27 -18.00
N VAL A 20 -13.04 0.36 -18.04
CA VAL A 20 -12.89 1.80 -18.28
C VAL A 20 -11.51 2.07 -18.88
N GLY A 21 -11.47 2.94 -19.90
CA GLY A 21 -10.24 3.42 -20.55
C GLY A 21 -10.03 4.92 -20.36
N GLY A 22 -9.00 5.47 -21.03
CA GLY A 22 -8.70 6.91 -21.00
C GLY A 22 -8.17 7.44 -19.66
N LEU A 23 -7.58 6.58 -18.85
CA LEU A 23 -6.98 6.92 -17.56
C LEU A 23 -5.50 7.29 -17.71
N GLU A 24 -5.03 8.25 -16.90
CA GLU A 24 -3.64 8.69 -16.88
C GLU A 24 -2.93 8.14 -15.64
N VAL A 25 -2.09 7.12 -15.84
CA VAL A 25 -1.34 6.44 -14.78
C VAL A 25 -2.22 6.08 -13.57
N PRO A 26 -3.26 5.24 -13.76
CA PRO A 26 -4.13 4.82 -12.65
C PRO A 26 -3.33 4.03 -11.62
N TRP A 27 -3.48 4.38 -10.33
CA TRP A 27 -2.67 3.80 -9.27
C TRP A 27 -3.49 3.05 -8.21
N ALA A 28 -4.66 3.55 -7.86
CA ALA A 28 -5.53 2.93 -6.85
C ALA A 28 -7.00 2.98 -7.24
N LEU A 29 -7.76 2.03 -6.73
CA LEU A 29 -9.20 1.93 -6.87
C LEU A 29 -9.86 1.90 -5.49
N ALA A 30 -11.05 2.52 -5.36
CA ALA A 30 -11.92 2.38 -4.21
C ALA A 30 -13.37 2.24 -4.69
N PHE A 31 -14.04 1.17 -4.28
CA PHE A 31 -15.40 0.86 -4.72
C PHE A 31 -16.42 1.48 -3.77
N LEU A 32 -17.31 2.30 -4.32
CA LEU A 32 -18.41 2.90 -3.58
C LEU A 32 -19.55 1.88 -3.38
N PRO A 33 -20.30 1.95 -2.26
CA PRO A 33 -21.40 1.03 -2.00
C PRO A 33 -22.54 1.07 -3.05
N ASP A 34 -22.65 2.18 -3.77
CA ASP A 34 -23.64 2.38 -4.83
C ASP A 34 -23.22 1.82 -6.21
N GLY A 35 -22.08 1.11 -6.27
CA GLY A 35 -21.53 0.53 -7.48
C GLY A 35 -20.59 1.47 -8.27
N GLY A 36 -20.41 2.70 -7.81
CA GLY A 36 -19.40 3.62 -8.37
C GLY A 36 -17.97 3.18 -8.00
N MET A 37 -16.99 3.67 -8.75
CA MET A 37 -15.58 3.39 -8.52
C MET A 37 -14.78 4.70 -8.58
N LEU A 38 -14.04 4.98 -7.51
CA LEU A 38 -13.05 6.05 -7.49
C LEU A 38 -11.71 5.50 -7.96
N ILE A 39 -11.03 6.26 -8.82
CA ILE A 39 -9.75 5.87 -9.42
C ILE A 39 -8.77 7.02 -9.20
N ALA A 40 -7.66 6.75 -8.51
CA ALA A 40 -6.56 7.71 -8.41
C ALA A 40 -5.73 7.68 -9.69
N GLU A 41 -5.58 8.83 -10.31
CA GLU A 41 -4.60 9.08 -11.36
C GLU A 41 -3.40 9.80 -10.75
N ARG A 42 -2.21 9.24 -10.92
CA ARG A 42 -0.98 9.72 -10.25
C ARG A 42 -0.66 11.22 -10.46
N PRO A 43 -1.03 11.87 -11.59
CA PRO A 43 -0.88 13.31 -11.77
C PRO A 43 -1.72 14.21 -10.86
N GLY A 44 -2.66 13.64 -10.06
CA GLY A 44 -3.39 14.39 -9.03
C GLY A 44 -4.91 14.37 -9.16
N ARG A 45 -5.47 13.66 -10.14
CA ARG A 45 -6.92 13.55 -10.27
C ARG A 45 -7.45 12.29 -9.61
N ILE A 46 -8.58 12.42 -8.92
CA ILE A 46 -9.43 11.29 -8.57
C ILE A 46 -10.59 11.28 -9.58
N ARG A 47 -10.76 10.17 -10.28
CA ARG A 47 -11.85 9.98 -11.23
C ARG A 47 -12.98 9.22 -10.56
N LEU A 48 -14.20 9.50 -10.95
CA LEU A 48 -15.39 8.71 -10.61
C LEU A 48 -15.89 8.03 -11.88
N PHE A 49 -15.90 6.70 -11.85
CA PHE A 49 -16.57 5.88 -12.85
C PHE A 49 -17.88 5.36 -12.28
N ARG A 50 -18.98 5.71 -12.89
CA ARG A 50 -20.33 5.31 -12.48
C ARG A 50 -21.25 5.20 -13.69
N GLU A 51 -21.99 4.12 -13.81
CA GLU A 51 -22.97 3.90 -14.91
C GLU A 51 -22.38 4.12 -16.31
N GLY A 52 -21.15 3.62 -16.54
CA GLY A 52 -20.44 3.76 -17.80
C GLY A 52 -19.85 5.16 -18.09
N ARG A 53 -19.97 6.11 -17.16
CA ARG A 53 -19.44 7.48 -17.31
C ARG A 53 -18.23 7.69 -16.44
N LEU A 54 -17.20 8.30 -17.02
CA LEU A 54 -15.99 8.71 -16.32
C LEU A 54 -16.02 10.23 -16.13
N SER A 55 -15.97 10.70 -14.87
CA SER A 55 -15.95 12.12 -14.51
C SER A 55 -14.79 12.43 -13.57
N THR A 56 -14.49 13.71 -13.36
CA THR A 56 -13.53 14.14 -12.34
C THR A 56 -14.23 14.30 -11.01
N TYR A 57 -13.79 13.52 -10.00
CA TYR A 57 -14.31 13.57 -8.63
C TYR A 57 -13.59 14.62 -7.77
N ALA A 58 -12.27 14.71 -7.87
CA ALA A 58 -11.45 15.70 -7.20
C ALA A 58 -10.13 15.92 -7.93
N GLU A 59 -9.56 17.11 -7.77
CA GLU A 59 -8.20 17.44 -8.17
C GLU A 59 -7.41 17.88 -6.96
N LEU A 60 -6.24 17.26 -6.76
CA LEU A 60 -5.36 17.54 -5.64
C LEU A 60 -4.01 18.00 -6.19
N PRO A 61 -3.45 19.10 -5.70
CA PRO A 61 -2.09 19.49 -6.06
C PRO A 61 -1.11 18.41 -5.57
N VAL A 62 -0.24 17.96 -6.46
CA VAL A 62 0.75 16.90 -6.19
C VAL A 62 2.10 17.23 -6.84
N TYR A 63 3.17 16.72 -6.23
CA TYR A 63 4.46 16.59 -6.86
C TYR A 63 4.51 15.27 -7.63
N HIS A 64 4.28 15.33 -8.93
CA HIS A 64 4.24 14.17 -9.82
C HIS A 64 5.59 13.96 -10.50
N ARG A 65 6.41 13.04 -9.96
CA ARG A 65 7.69 12.63 -10.54
C ARG A 65 8.05 11.22 -10.09
N GLY A 66 8.67 10.43 -10.98
CA GLY A 66 9.03 9.04 -10.68
C GLY A 66 7.79 8.23 -10.28
N GLU A 67 7.77 7.69 -9.07
CA GLU A 67 6.63 6.98 -8.48
C GLU A 67 5.72 7.89 -7.64
N SER A 68 6.16 9.12 -7.36
CA SER A 68 5.41 10.09 -6.55
C SER A 68 4.22 10.69 -7.28
N GLY A 69 3.28 11.22 -6.53
CA GLY A 69 2.05 11.84 -7.03
C GLY A 69 0.87 11.54 -6.12
N LEU A 70 -0.30 11.33 -6.73
CA LEU A 70 -1.50 10.81 -6.07
C LEU A 70 -1.49 9.29 -6.14
N LEU A 71 -1.48 8.62 -4.99
CA LEU A 71 -1.26 7.17 -4.91
C LEU A 71 -2.49 6.45 -4.34
N GLY A 72 -2.44 6.00 -3.09
CA GLY A 72 -3.48 5.20 -2.46
C GLY A 72 -4.81 5.92 -2.26
N LEU A 73 -5.90 5.17 -2.33
CA LEU A 73 -7.25 5.58 -1.94
C LEU A 73 -7.83 4.57 -0.95
N ALA A 74 -8.61 5.06 0.01
CA ALA A 74 -9.41 4.23 0.90
C ALA A 74 -10.71 4.95 1.29
N LEU A 75 -11.80 4.21 1.46
CA LEU A 75 -13.04 4.73 2.04
C LEU A 75 -13.00 4.57 3.56
N HIS A 76 -13.62 5.49 4.28
CA HIS A 76 -13.85 5.35 5.72
C HIS A 76 -14.59 4.03 6.03
N PRO A 77 -14.25 3.28 7.12
CA PRO A 77 -14.88 1.98 7.40
C PRO A 77 -16.41 2.03 7.56
N ARG A 78 -16.92 3.18 7.96
CA ARG A 78 -18.38 3.42 8.08
C ARG A 78 -18.92 4.29 6.93
N PHE A 79 -18.32 4.19 5.74
CA PHE A 79 -18.89 4.85 4.57
C PHE A 79 -20.20 4.13 4.17
N PRO A 80 -21.31 4.82 3.86
CA PRO A 80 -21.44 6.26 3.62
C PRO A 80 -21.83 7.11 4.85
N GLU A 81 -22.09 6.54 6.03
CA GLU A 81 -22.50 7.29 7.24
C GLU A 81 -21.40 8.29 7.66
N ALA A 82 -20.13 7.88 7.53
CA ALA A 82 -18.97 8.77 7.61
C ALA A 82 -18.45 8.98 6.17
N PRO A 83 -18.90 10.03 5.45
CA PRO A 83 -18.69 10.18 4.02
C PRO A 83 -17.29 10.73 3.72
N TYR A 84 -16.28 9.95 4.06
CA TYR A 84 -14.88 10.34 3.88
C TYR A 84 -14.12 9.39 2.98
N VAL A 85 -13.31 9.98 2.10
CA VAL A 85 -12.35 9.32 1.23
C VAL A 85 -10.94 9.77 1.65
N TYR A 86 -10.03 8.82 1.79
CA TYR A 86 -8.63 9.09 2.13
C TYR A 86 -7.78 8.92 0.90
N ALA A 87 -6.77 9.78 0.76
CA ALA A 87 -5.83 9.74 -0.35
C ALA A 87 -4.40 9.97 0.14
N TYR A 88 -3.46 9.19 -0.40
CA TYR A 88 -2.03 9.42 -0.21
C TYR A 88 -1.50 10.26 -1.34
N ARG A 89 -0.75 11.32 -1.03
CA ARG A 89 -0.17 12.22 -2.03
C ARG A 89 1.23 12.70 -1.67
N THR A 90 2.00 13.06 -2.68
CA THR A 90 3.27 13.78 -2.54
C THR A 90 3.03 15.26 -2.81
N VAL A 91 3.57 16.14 -1.97
CA VAL A 91 3.46 17.61 -2.12
C VAL A 91 4.84 18.26 -2.01
N ALA A 92 5.00 19.41 -2.70
CA ALA A 92 6.23 20.21 -2.66
C ALA A 92 6.07 21.50 -1.86
N GLU A 93 4.85 22.03 -1.76
CA GLU A 93 4.55 23.26 -1.02
C GLU A 93 4.91 23.08 0.47
N GLY A 94 5.70 24.01 1.02
CA GLY A 94 6.22 23.93 2.39
C GLY A 94 7.29 22.87 2.61
N GLY A 95 7.91 22.35 1.55
CA GLY A 95 8.91 21.28 1.55
C GLY A 95 8.38 19.96 1.03
N LEU A 96 9.23 19.23 0.30
CA LEU A 96 8.85 17.97 -0.34
C LEU A 96 8.59 16.87 0.69
N ARG A 97 7.39 16.33 0.70
CA ARG A 97 6.96 15.27 1.61
C ARG A 97 5.74 14.53 1.10
N ASN A 98 5.49 13.36 1.64
CA ASN A 98 4.26 12.63 1.44
C ASN A 98 3.27 12.89 2.60
N GLN A 99 1.97 12.85 2.26
CA GLN A 99 0.87 13.10 3.19
C GLN A 99 -0.26 12.10 2.94
N VAL A 100 -1.04 11.81 3.98
CA VAL A 100 -2.40 11.29 3.85
C VAL A 100 -3.37 12.42 4.09
N VAL A 101 -4.30 12.62 3.17
CA VAL A 101 -5.36 13.61 3.27
C VAL A 101 -6.73 12.94 3.30
N ARG A 102 -7.71 13.63 3.88
CA ARG A 102 -9.10 13.23 3.88
C ARG A 102 -9.93 14.18 3.04
N LEU A 103 -10.79 13.62 2.19
CA LEU A 103 -11.78 14.35 1.43
C LEU A 103 -13.17 14.03 1.99
N ARG A 104 -14.05 15.02 2.00
CA ARG A 104 -15.47 14.82 2.24
C ARG A 104 -16.17 14.44 0.94
N HIS A 105 -16.87 13.33 0.93
CA HIS A 105 -17.67 12.87 -0.21
C HIS A 105 -18.98 13.63 -0.28
N LEU A 106 -19.27 14.23 -1.42
CA LEU A 106 -20.49 14.97 -1.73
C LEU A 106 -21.18 14.41 -2.99
N GLY A 107 -21.29 13.07 -3.07
CA GLY A 107 -21.89 12.38 -4.22
C GLY A 107 -20.95 12.33 -5.42
N GLU A 108 -21.09 13.28 -6.34
CA GLU A 108 -20.30 13.32 -7.58
C GLU A 108 -18.90 13.96 -7.41
N ARG A 109 -18.61 14.53 -6.24
CA ARG A 109 -17.33 15.22 -5.98
C ARG A 109 -16.82 14.97 -4.57
N GLY A 110 -15.48 15.03 -4.44
CA GLY A 110 -14.77 15.06 -3.17
C GLY A 110 -14.17 16.43 -2.92
N VAL A 111 -14.29 16.92 -1.70
CA VAL A 111 -13.70 18.20 -1.28
C VAL A 111 -12.67 17.94 -0.21
N LEU A 112 -11.45 18.48 -0.38
CA LEU A 112 -10.39 18.35 0.62
C LEU A 112 -10.87 18.87 1.99
N ASP A 113 -10.84 17.99 2.99
CA ASP A 113 -11.27 18.27 4.35
C ASP A 113 -10.07 18.65 5.23
N ARG A 114 -9.08 17.76 5.31
CA ARG A 114 -7.86 18.01 6.09
C ARG A 114 -6.71 17.08 5.75
N VAL A 115 -5.52 17.42 6.24
CA VAL A 115 -4.38 16.50 6.33
C VAL A 115 -4.56 15.60 7.54
N VAL A 116 -4.45 14.29 7.34
CA VAL A 116 -4.60 13.24 8.37
C VAL A 116 -3.23 12.83 8.91
N LEU A 117 -2.25 12.68 8.02
CA LEU A 117 -0.85 12.40 8.38
C LEU A 117 0.06 13.23 7.49
N ASP A 118 1.07 13.86 8.09
CA ASP A 118 2.08 14.67 7.40
C ASP A 118 3.50 14.24 7.75
N GLY A 119 4.48 14.74 6.99
CA GLY A 119 5.90 14.56 7.27
C GLY A 119 6.46 13.17 6.93
N ILE A 120 5.78 12.39 6.09
CA ILE A 120 6.36 11.17 5.53
C ILE A 120 7.46 11.58 4.54
N PRO A 121 8.68 11.00 4.62
CA PRO A 121 9.78 11.36 3.73
C PRO A 121 9.41 11.27 2.25
N ALA A 122 9.90 12.25 1.47
CA ALA A 122 9.91 12.24 0.01
C ALA A 122 11.22 12.83 -0.49
N ARG A 123 11.60 12.53 -1.74
CA ARG A 123 12.84 13.04 -2.37
C ARG A 123 12.57 13.49 -3.81
N PRO A 124 13.42 14.41 -4.37
CA PRO A 124 13.18 14.98 -5.70
C PRO A 124 13.14 13.97 -6.84
N HIS A 125 13.77 12.81 -6.71
CA HIS A 125 13.67 11.73 -7.71
C HIS A 125 12.29 11.05 -7.73
N GLY A 126 11.50 11.17 -6.65
CA GLY A 126 10.14 10.64 -6.54
C GLY A 126 10.04 9.11 -6.46
N LEU A 127 11.12 8.42 -6.09
CA LEU A 127 11.14 6.95 -6.02
C LEU A 127 10.97 6.46 -4.58
N HIS A 128 10.49 5.21 -4.43
CA HIS A 128 10.21 4.54 -3.16
C HIS A 128 9.30 5.35 -2.23
N SER A 129 8.17 5.77 -2.77
CA SER A 129 7.17 6.54 -2.00
C SER A 129 6.25 5.65 -1.13
N GLY A 130 6.21 4.34 -1.36
CA GLY A 130 5.19 3.47 -0.78
C GLY A 130 3.80 3.87 -1.28
N GLY A 131 2.93 4.31 -0.38
CA GLY A 131 1.70 5.03 -0.73
C GLY A 131 0.44 4.18 -0.78
N ARG A 132 0.48 2.88 -0.46
CA ARG A 132 -0.75 2.11 -0.27
C ARG A 132 -1.39 2.48 1.06
N ILE A 133 -2.68 2.76 1.02
CA ILE A 133 -3.51 2.98 2.21
C ILE A 133 -4.72 2.06 2.16
N ALA A 134 -5.10 1.54 3.32
CA ALA A 134 -6.29 0.72 3.47
C ALA A 134 -6.74 0.70 4.93
N PHE A 135 -8.05 0.56 5.16
CA PHE A 135 -8.58 0.31 6.50
C PHE A 135 -8.58 -1.18 6.79
N GLY A 136 -8.04 -1.56 7.94
CA GLY A 136 -8.07 -2.91 8.44
C GLY A 136 -9.42 -3.30 9.04
N PRO A 137 -9.61 -4.60 9.33
CA PRO A 137 -10.83 -5.09 9.99
C PRO A 137 -11.02 -4.52 11.40
N ASP A 138 -9.97 -3.96 12.00
CA ASP A 138 -9.98 -3.25 13.26
C ASP A 138 -10.44 -1.78 13.16
N GLY A 139 -10.78 -1.33 11.94
CA GLY A 139 -11.20 0.04 11.66
C GLY A 139 -10.06 1.08 11.64
N MET A 140 -8.80 0.64 11.75
CA MET A 140 -7.64 1.52 11.70
C MET A 140 -7.12 1.69 10.28
N LEU A 141 -6.56 2.86 10.00
CA LEU A 141 -5.93 3.19 8.73
C LEU A 141 -4.48 2.70 8.72
N TYR A 142 -4.16 1.81 7.80
CA TYR A 142 -2.79 1.36 7.54
C TYR A 142 -2.22 2.09 6.33
N VAL A 143 -0.95 2.51 6.45
CA VAL A 143 -0.26 3.31 5.43
C VAL A 143 1.12 2.69 5.18
N THR A 144 1.43 2.35 3.94
CA THR A 144 2.77 1.91 3.56
C THR A 144 3.64 3.11 3.16
N THR A 145 4.90 3.11 3.57
CA THR A 145 5.86 4.16 3.24
C THR A 145 7.18 3.55 2.76
N GLY A 146 7.75 4.11 1.72
CA GLY A 146 9.08 3.72 1.23
C GLY A 146 10.21 4.45 1.95
N GLU A 147 11.42 3.96 1.79
CA GLU A 147 12.62 4.52 2.41
C GLU A 147 13.31 5.61 1.56
N VAL A 148 12.72 5.95 0.41
CA VAL A 148 13.10 7.04 -0.50
C VAL A 148 14.58 7.05 -0.91
N TYR A 149 15.20 5.86 -1.06
CA TYR A 149 16.63 5.62 -1.29
C TYR A 149 17.54 6.07 -0.13
N GLU A 150 16.98 6.31 1.04
CA GLU A 150 17.70 6.50 2.30
C GLU A 150 17.51 5.26 3.17
N ARG A 151 18.21 4.19 2.85
CA ARG A 151 18.01 2.84 3.36
C ARG A 151 17.90 2.75 4.88
N GLU A 152 18.68 3.56 5.61
CA GLU A 152 18.72 3.56 7.07
C GLU A 152 17.39 4.02 7.69
N LEU A 153 16.60 4.83 6.96
CA LEU A 153 15.27 5.22 7.44
C LEU A 153 14.38 4.02 7.76
N ALA A 154 14.57 2.89 7.04
CA ALA A 154 13.79 1.68 7.29
C ALA A 154 13.99 1.12 8.70
N GLN A 155 15.19 1.27 9.28
CA GLN A 155 15.53 0.82 10.64
C GLN A 155 15.39 1.93 11.70
N ASP A 156 15.28 3.19 11.29
CA ASP A 156 15.14 4.32 12.22
C ASP A 156 13.68 4.45 12.68
N LEU A 157 13.41 4.17 13.95
CA LEU A 157 12.08 4.31 14.53
C LEU A 157 11.63 5.79 14.69
N ALA A 158 12.54 6.76 14.61
CA ALA A 158 12.19 8.19 14.62
C ALA A 158 11.67 8.67 13.25
N SER A 159 11.83 7.85 12.19
CA SER A 159 11.37 8.14 10.83
C SER A 159 10.08 7.41 10.49
N LEU A 160 9.25 8.05 9.66
CA LEU A 160 8.08 7.41 9.04
C LEU A 160 8.43 6.70 7.71
N GLY A 161 9.66 6.78 7.21
CA GLY A 161 10.10 6.13 5.97
C GLY A 161 10.43 4.65 6.16
N GLY A 162 10.11 3.81 5.17
CA GLY A 162 10.36 2.36 5.21
C GLY A 162 9.56 1.63 6.29
N LYS A 163 8.27 1.93 6.40
CA LYS A 163 7.37 1.49 7.46
C LYS A 163 6.02 1.03 6.91
N ILE A 164 5.30 0.26 7.71
CA ILE A 164 3.84 0.24 7.70
C ILE A 164 3.39 0.96 8.96
N LEU A 165 2.55 1.98 8.79
CA LEU A 165 2.00 2.81 9.86
C LEU A 165 0.57 2.37 10.15
N ARG A 166 0.10 2.59 11.39
CA ARG A 166 -1.29 2.29 11.78
C ARG A 166 -1.84 3.44 12.62
N LEU A 167 -2.95 4.00 12.15
CA LEU A 167 -3.55 5.23 12.64
C LEU A 167 -5.05 5.05 12.90
N THR A 168 -5.62 5.89 13.74
CA THR A 168 -7.07 6.07 13.76
C THR A 168 -7.55 6.75 12.46
N PRO A 169 -8.84 6.72 12.13
CA PRO A 169 -9.37 7.48 11.00
C PRO A 169 -9.11 9.00 11.09
N GLU A 170 -8.90 9.52 12.29
CA GLU A 170 -8.60 10.93 12.55
C GLU A 170 -7.11 11.25 12.36
N GLY A 171 -6.24 10.24 12.24
CA GLY A 171 -4.80 10.41 12.02
C GLY A 171 -3.94 10.30 13.28
N GLU A 172 -4.56 10.00 14.41
CA GLU A 172 -3.81 9.76 15.65
C GLU A 172 -3.14 8.36 15.60
N PRO A 173 -2.02 8.16 16.29
CA PRO A 173 -1.45 6.82 16.45
C PRO A 173 -2.50 5.86 17.01
N ALA A 174 -2.67 4.70 16.37
CA ALA A 174 -3.71 3.77 16.79
C ALA A 174 -3.41 3.16 18.16
N PRO A 175 -4.43 2.99 19.03
CA PRO A 175 -4.27 2.30 20.30
C PRO A 175 -3.68 0.89 20.10
N GLY A 176 -2.72 0.51 20.96
CA GLY A 176 -2.05 -0.78 20.89
C GLY A 176 -0.94 -0.86 19.84
N ASN A 177 -0.53 0.25 19.23
CA ASN A 177 0.66 0.27 18.38
C ASN A 177 1.90 -0.16 19.18
N PRO A 178 2.81 -0.96 18.57
CA PRO A 178 3.91 -1.62 19.28
C PRO A 178 4.96 -0.66 19.85
N PHE A 179 5.04 0.56 19.30
CA PHE A 179 6.02 1.57 19.73
C PHE A 179 5.38 2.77 20.44
N LEU A 180 4.11 2.67 20.79
CA LEU A 180 3.39 3.69 21.54
C LEU A 180 4.06 3.91 22.91
N GLY A 181 4.40 5.20 23.22
CA GLY A 181 5.09 5.56 24.46
C GLY A 181 6.59 5.25 24.48
N ARG A 182 7.17 4.65 23.45
CA ARG A 182 8.60 4.41 23.36
C ARG A 182 9.35 5.71 23.01
N ARG A 183 10.25 6.13 23.89
CA ARG A 183 11.07 7.33 23.66
C ARG A 183 11.91 7.19 22.38
N GLY A 184 11.87 8.21 21.52
CA GLY A 184 12.64 8.26 20.26
C GLY A 184 12.01 7.44 19.13
N ALA A 185 10.81 6.88 19.31
CA ALA A 185 10.08 6.19 18.26
C ALA A 185 8.83 6.98 17.85
N ARG A 186 8.49 6.91 16.56
CA ARG A 186 7.23 7.41 16.04
C ARG A 186 6.11 6.45 16.47
N PRO A 187 5.10 6.94 17.19
CA PRO A 187 4.03 6.09 17.74
C PRO A 187 3.10 5.54 16.66
N GLU A 188 3.14 6.08 15.44
CA GLU A 188 2.38 5.61 14.28
C GLU A 188 2.91 4.29 13.70
N VAL A 189 4.16 3.93 14.00
CA VAL A 189 4.85 2.77 13.41
C VAL A 189 4.20 1.47 13.89
N TYR A 190 3.78 0.63 12.92
CA TYR A 190 3.26 -0.72 13.15
C TYR A 190 4.31 -1.80 12.85
N SER A 191 5.04 -1.66 11.75
CA SER A 191 6.19 -2.51 11.39
C SER A 191 7.29 -1.69 10.72
N LEU A 192 8.52 -2.21 10.70
CA LEU A 192 9.71 -1.51 10.20
C LEU A 192 10.59 -2.42 9.35
N GLY A 193 11.64 -1.85 8.74
CA GLY A 193 12.57 -2.61 7.92
C GLY A 193 12.04 -2.91 6.53
N HIS A 194 11.20 -2.02 6.01
CA HIS A 194 10.64 -2.10 4.65
C HIS A 194 11.42 -1.20 3.69
N ARG A 195 11.57 -1.68 2.44
CA ARG A 195 12.18 -0.88 1.36
C ARG A 195 11.13 -0.02 0.66
N ASN A 196 10.16 -0.65 -0.01
CA ASN A 196 9.11 0.04 -0.76
C ASN A 196 7.84 -0.83 -0.86
N PRO A 197 7.06 -0.94 0.21
CA PRO A 197 5.84 -1.73 0.20
C PRO A 197 4.73 -1.07 -0.63
N GLN A 198 4.09 -1.84 -1.52
CA GLN A 198 3.16 -1.37 -2.53
C GLN A 198 1.74 -1.90 -2.36
N GLY A 199 1.54 -2.94 -1.55
CA GLY A 199 0.24 -3.55 -1.36
C GLY A 199 -0.08 -3.88 0.09
N LEU A 200 -1.37 -3.89 0.41
CA LEU A 200 -1.94 -4.32 1.68
C LEU A 200 -3.22 -5.11 1.43
N ALA A 201 -3.35 -6.29 2.04
CA ALA A 201 -4.60 -7.02 2.08
C ALA A 201 -4.71 -7.85 3.36
N TRP A 202 -5.93 -7.99 3.88
CA TRP A 202 -6.22 -8.84 5.03
C TRP A 202 -6.84 -10.14 4.57
N HIS A 203 -6.37 -11.23 5.15
CA HIS A 203 -6.97 -12.53 4.94
C HIS A 203 -8.42 -12.52 5.50
N PRO A 204 -9.43 -12.88 4.67
CA PRO A 204 -10.85 -12.64 5.03
C PRO A 204 -11.34 -13.45 6.22
N LYS A 205 -10.70 -14.59 6.55
CA LYS A 205 -11.09 -15.44 7.68
C LYS A 205 -10.21 -15.23 8.91
N THR A 206 -8.89 -15.10 8.73
CA THR A 206 -7.94 -15.02 9.86
C THR A 206 -7.68 -13.59 10.32
N GLY A 207 -7.93 -12.59 9.45
CA GLY A 207 -7.62 -11.20 9.71
C GLY A 207 -6.12 -10.87 9.65
N GLU A 208 -5.28 -11.82 9.22
CA GLU A 208 -3.85 -11.62 9.04
C GLU A 208 -3.58 -10.62 7.92
N LEU A 209 -2.63 -9.72 8.16
CA LEU A 209 -2.23 -8.67 7.20
C LEU A 209 -1.09 -9.15 6.32
N PHE A 210 -1.27 -9.02 5.02
CA PHE A 210 -0.26 -9.29 3.99
C PHE A 210 0.15 -7.99 3.30
N SER A 211 1.44 -7.88 2.96
CA SER A 211 1.99 -6.78 2.17
C SER A 211 2.85 -7.32 1.05
N SER A 212 2.78 -6.66 -0.11
CA SER A 212 3.73 -6.87 -1.21
C SER A 212 4.77 -5.76 -1.22
N GLU A 213 6.02 -6.10 -1.53
CA GLU A 213 7.14 -5.18 -1.41
C GLU A 213 8.15 -5.35 -2.53
N HIS A 214 8.68 -4.22 -3.05
CA HIS A 214 9.77 -4.22 -4.01
C HIS A 214 11.11 -4.46 -3.33
N GLY A 215 11.84 -5.47 -3.79
CA GLY A 215 13.22 -5.75 -3.42
C GLY A 215 14.23 -4.86 -4.15
N PRO A 216 15.56 -5.13 -3.98
CA PRO A 216 16.61 -4.35 -4.60
C PRO A 216 16.52 -4.25 -6.12
N SER A 217 16.90 -3.08 -6.65
CA SER A 217 16.93 -2.80 -8.10
C SER A 217 18.37 -2.58 -8.61
N GLY A 218 19.34 -3.27 -8.03
CA GLY A 218 20.76 -3.23 -8.40
C GLY A 218 21.72 -2.85 -7.26
N GLU A 219 21.28 -2.12 -6.25
CA GLU A 219 22.11 -1.60 -5.14
C GLU A 219 22.59 -2.67 -4.15
N GLN A 220 21.88 -3.78 -4.03
CA GLN A 220 22.23 -4.97 -3.24
C GLN A 220 21.85 -6.27 -3.98
N GLY A 221 22.09 -6.32 -5.29
CA GLY A 221 21.61 -7.36 -6.18
C GLY A 221 20.33 -6.97 -6.89
N TYR A 222 19.67 -7.92 -7.53
CA TYR A 222 18.45 -7.72 -8.30
C TYR A 222 17.36 -8.68 -7.85
N GLY A 223 16.12 -8.23 -7.84
CA GLY A 223 14.97 -9.05 -7.50
C GLY A 223 14.71 -9.10 -5.99
N HIS A 224 14.33 -10.28 -5.50
CA HIS A 224 13.92 -10.48 -4.11
C HIS A 224 12.71 -9.61 -3.72
N ASP A 225 11.82 -9.37 -4.70
CA ASP A 225 10.51 -8.80 -4.42
C ASP A 225 9.71 -9.78 -3.55
N GLU A 226 8.88 -9.28 -2.65
CA GLU A 226 8.39 -10.07 -1.52
C GLU A 226 6.88 -9.99 -1.32
N VAL A 227 6.34 -11.05 -0.73
CA VAL A 227 5.08 -11.02 0.00
C VAL A 227 5.36 -11.34 1.47
N ASN A 228 4.98 -10.44 2.33
CA ASN A 228 5.22 -10.47 3.76
C ASN A 228 3.93 -10.69 4.55
N LEU A 229 3.97 -11.54 5.57
CA LEU A 229 2.96 -11.59 6.62
C LEU A 229 3.33 -10.56 7.68
N ILE A 230 2.51 -9.53 7.84
CA ILE A 230 2.81 -8.38 8.68
C ILE A 230 2.31 -8.59 10.10
N VAL A 231 3.21 -8.43 11.06
CA VAL A 231 2.90 -8.53 12.49
C VAL A 231 3.28 -7.24 13.23
N PRO A 232 2.59 -6.91 14.35
CA PRO A 232 2.93 -5.73 15.15
C PRO A 232 4.39 -5.78 15.63
N GLY A 233 5.14 -4.68 15.44
CA GLY A 233 6.54 -4.57 15.84
C GLY A 233 7.52 -5.40 15.01
N GLY A 234 7.05 -6.09 13.96
CA GLY A 234 7.90 -6.87 13.07
C GLY A 234 8.93 -6.01 12.35
N ASN A 235 10.19 -6.50 12.30
CA ASN A 235 11.26 -5.91 11.50
C ASN A 235 11.55 -6.82 10.31
N TYR A 236 11.36 -6.30 9.08
CA TYR A 236 11.49 -7.06 7.83
C TYR A 236 12.89 -6.98 7.20
N GLY A 237 13.84 -6.40 7.95
CA GLY A 237 15.27 -6.56 7.76
C GLY A 237 15.93 -5.58 6.80
N TRP A 238 15.22 -4.91 5.89
CA TRP A 238 15.87 -3.95 4.99
C TRP A 238 16.57 -2.82 5.78
N PRO A 239 17.78 -2.42 5.42
CA PRO A 239 18.70 -2.93 4.39
C PRO A 239 19.70 -4.00 4.89
N ARG A 240 19.51 -4.57 6.08
CA ARG A 240 20.41 -5.53 6.73
C ARG A 240 20.28 -6.94 6.13
N VAL A 241 19.08 -7.28 5.68
CA VAL A 241 18.73 -8.57 5.05
C VAL A 241 17.95 -8.30 3.78
N VAL A 242 18.16 -9.14 2.77
CA VAL A 242 17.44 -9.16 1.49
C VAL A 242 16.91 -10.57 1.28
N GLY A 243 15.61 -10.70 1.02
CA GLY A 243 14.95 -12.00 0.92
C GLY A 243 15.01 -12.78 2.24
N ARG A 244 15.19 -14.10 2.18
CA ARG A 244 15.30 -14.95 3.37
C ARG A 244 16.69 -14.91 3.95
N GLY A 245 16.83 -14.28 5.10
CA GLY A 245 18.09 -14.21 5.84
C GLY A 245 18.26 -15.30 6.88
N ASN A 246 17.17 -15.94 7.32
CA ASN A 246 17.14 -16.88 8.45
C ASN A 246 17.79 -16.29 9.72
N ASP A 247 17.67 -14.98 9.90
CA ASP A 247 18.17 -14.25 11.07
C ASP A 247 17.02 -13.99 12.04
N PRO A 248 17.05 -14.50 13.28
CA PRO A 248 15.94 -14.38 14.23
C PRO A 248 15.60 -12.95 14.64
N ARG A 249 16.47 -11.99 14.33
CA ARG A 249 16.21 -10.55 14.55
C ARG A 249 15.21 -9.97 13.56
N TYR A 250 15.02 -10.63 12.43
CA TYR A 250 14.20 -10.15 11.31
C TYR A 250 13.14 -11.17 10.92
N ARG A 251 12.11 -10.70 10.26
CA ARG A 251 11.05 -11.53 9.71
C ARG A 251 11.38 -11.88 8.27
N ASP A 252 11.52 -13.16 7.98
CA ASP A 252 11.65 -13.63 6.61
C ASP A 252 10.32 -13.43 5.86
N PRO A 253 10.39 -13.13 4.54
CA PRO A 253 9.20 -13.07 3.71
C PRO A 253 8.50 -14.43 3.64
N LEU A 254 7.17 -14.37 3.55
CA LEU A 254 6.36 -15.56 3.32
C LEU A 254 6.69 -16.15 1.93
N TYR A 255 6.82 -15.29 0.94
CA TYR A 255 7.25 -15.62 -0.41
C TYR A 255 8.15 -14.51 -0.98
N PHE A 256 9.10 -14.87 -1.86
CA PHE A 256 9.92 -13.91 -2.59
C PHE A 256 10.28 -14.42 -3.99
N TRP A 257 10.52 -13.48 -4.90
CA TRP A 257 10.92 -13.75 -6.29
C TRP A 257 12.41 -13.42 -6.48
N PRO A 258 13.31 -14.41 -6.53
CA PRO A 258 14.75 -14.16 -6.66
C PRO A 258 15.14 -13.36 -7.90
N GLN A 259 14.44 -13.57 -9.04
CA GLN A 259 14.70 -12.87 -10.30
C GLN A 259 13.97 -11.53 -10.45
N GLY A 260 13.15 -11.16 -9.47
CA GLY A 260 12.36 -9.96 -9.50
C GLY A 260 11.01 -10.12 -10.22
N PHE A 261 9.98 -9.70 -9.50
CA PHE A 261 8.61 -9.57 -9.96
C PHE A 261 8.01 -8.36 -9.23
N PRO A 262 8.42 -7.11 -9.60
CA PRO A 262 7.98 -5.94 -8.83
C PRO A 262 6.47 -5.94 -8.64
N PRO A 263 5.97 -6.23 -7.41
CA PRO A 263 4.56 -6.36 -7.17
C PRO A 263 3.91 -4.98 -6.97
N GLY A 264 2.72 -4.81 -7.52
CA GLY A 264 1.85 -3.72 -7.16
C GLY A 264 1.00 -4.07 -5.94
N ASN A 265 -0.30 -3.80 -6.01
CA ASN A 265 -1.21 -4.20 -4.94
C ASN A 265 -1.49 -5.71 -4.96
N LEU A 266 -2.02 -6.19 -3.84
CA LEU A 266 -2.49 -7.55 -3.68
C LEU A 266 -3.93 -7.56 -3.12
N ALA A 267 -4.66 -8.64 -3.38
CA ALA A 267 -6.03 -8.80 -2.89
C ALA A 267 -6.37 -10.28 -2.70
N PHE A 268 -7.21 -10.57 -1.72
CA PHE A 268 -7.80 -11.90 -1.56
C PHE A 268 -9.04 -12.06 -2.42
N PHE A 269 -9.12 -13.19 -3.11
CA PHE A 269 -10.31 -13.60 -3.82
C PHE A 269 -10.50 -15.12 -3.72
N ARG A 270 -11.66 -15.55 -3.19
CA ARG A 270 -12.00 -16.97 -2.97
C ARG A 270 -10.94 -17.76 -2.18
N GLY A 271 -10.36 -17.14 -1.15
CA GLY A 271 -9.36 -17.75 -0.28
C GLY A 271 -7.92 -17.68 -0.77
N ASP A 272 -7.66 -17.33 -2.02
CA ASP A 272 -6.32 -17.19 -2.58
C ASP A 272 -5.88 -15.72 -2.62
N LEU A 273 -4.57 -15.50 -2.54
CA LEU A 273 -3.98 -14.19 -2.65
C LEU A 273 -3.54 -13.91 -4.09
N TYR A 274 -4.04 -12.83 -4.66
CA TYR A 274 -3.67 -12.38 -6.01
C TYR A 274 -2.74 -11.18 -5.91
N VAL A 275 -1.65 -11.21 -6.68
CA VAL A 275 -0.61 -10.17 -6.71
C VAL A 275 -0.43 -9.68 -8.13
N ALA A 276 -0.60 -8.38 -8.34
CA ALA A 276 -0.33 -7.76 -9.63
C ALA A 276 1.17 -7.49 -9.79
N GLY A 277 1.76 -7.88 -10.92
CA GLY A 277 3.17 -7.66 -11.23
C GLY A 277 3.37 -6.65 -12.34
N LEU A 278 4.25 -5.67 -12.11
CA LEU A 278 4.59 -4.61 -13.06
C LEU A 278 5.40 -5.14 -14.25
N ARG A 279 6.65 -5.58 -14.01
CA ARG A 279 7.52 -6.12 -15.07
C ARG A 279 7.07 -7.49 -15.55
N GLY A 280 6.49 -8.30 -14.67
CA GLY A 280 5.97 -9.61 -15.00
C GLY A 280 4.74 -9.56 -15.90
N GLN A 281 4.09 -8.38 -16.05
CA GLN A 281 2.88 -8.16 -16.85
C GLN A 281 1.84 -9.28 -16.60
N ALA A 282 1.68 -9.65 -15.32
CA ALA A 282 0.89 -10.80 -14.92
C ALA A 282 0.14 -10.52 -13.61
N LEU A 283 -0.96 -11.20 -13.44
CA LEU A 283 -1.64 -11.37 -12.17
C LEU A 283 -1.30 -12.78 -11.64
N LEU A 284 -0.56 -12.86 -10.55
CA LEU A 284 -0.20 -14.12 -9.91
C LEU A 284 -1.21 -14.50 -8.86
N ARG A 285 -1.53 -15.79 -8.80
CA ARG A 285 -2.32 -16.40 -7.74
C ARG A 285 -1.39 -17.18 -6.83
N LEU A 286 -1.38 -16.81 -5.56
CA LEU A 286 -0.68 -17.51 -4.50
C LEU A 286 -1.70 -18.30 -3.68
N VAL A 287 -1.54 -19.62 -3.65
CA VAL A 287 -2.39 -20.52 -2.86
C VAL A 287 -1.75 -20.66 -1.48
N LEU A 288 -2.47 -20.32 -0.42
CA LEU A 288 -2.01 -20.45 0.95
C LEU A 288 -2.29 -21.89 1.45
N GLU A 289 -1.27 -22.58 1.95
CA GLU A 289 -1.45 -23.88 2.60
C GLU A 289 -2.16 -23.74 3.94
N GLY A 290 -3.10 -24.62 4.22
CA GLY A 290 -3.82 -24.73 5.50
C GLY A 290 -5.32 -24.43 5.45
N GLU A 291 -5.86 -24.00 4.31
CA GLU A 291 -7.29 -23.69 4.16
C GLU A 291 -8.09 -24.67 3.27
N ARG A 292 -7.57 -25.86 3.04
CA ARG A 292 -8.39 -26.93 2.42
C ARG A 292 -9.06 -27.74 3.53
N GLY A 293 -10.15 -27.19 4.02
CA GLY A 293 -11.10 -27.83 4.89
C GLY A 293 -12.51 -27.57 4.36
#